data_446c3856239862a2c0ff86f625d040a5
#
_entry.id   446c3856239862a2c0ff86f625d040a5
#
_cell.length_a   1.000
_cell.length_b   1.000
_cell.length_c   1.000
_cell.angle_alpha   90.00
_cell.angle_beta   90.00
_cell.angle_gamma   90.00
#
_symmetry.space_group_name_H-M   'P 1'
#
loop_
_entity.id
_entity.type
_entity.pdbx_description
1 polymer ?
#
loop_
_entity_poly.entity_id
_entity_poly.type
_entity_poly.pdbx_seq_one_letter_code
_entity_poly.pdbx_strand_id
1 'polypeptide(L)' 'MHIGKVLQQKLKEEGKTVVWLANELGCHRTNVYNLFDKYSIDTQLLQRLSIILKFNFFSLYEEEVNSKIGKQP' A
#
# COMPACT_ATOMS: atom_id res chain seq x y z
N MET A 1 0.16 11.60 2.73
CA MET A 1 0.16 10.63 1.61
C MET A 1 -1.10 9.79 1.66
N HIS A 2 -1.78 9.65 0.55
CA HIS A 2 -2.99 8.82 0.47
C HIS A 2 -2.56 7.39 0.11
N ILE A 3 -2.38 6.54 1.10
CA ILE A 3 -1.78 5.23 0.88
C ILE A 3 -2.65 4.32 -0.01
N GLY A 4 -3.97 4.47 0.06
CA GLY A 4 -4.85 3.67 -0.79
C GLY A 4 -4.64 3.92 -2.27
N LYS A 5 -4.39 5.17 -2.65
CA LYS A 5 -4.10 5.52 -4.04
C LYS A 5 -2.72 5.03 -4.46
N VAL A 6 -1.77 5.07 -3.55
CA VAL A 6 -0.43 4.53 -3.80
C VAL A 6 -0.52 3.02 -4.04
N LEU A 7 -1.29 2.32 -3.20
CA LEU A 7 -1.53 0.89 -3.37
C LEU A 7 -2.15 0.59 -4.74
N GLN A 8 -3.17 1.33 -5.12
CA GLN A 8 -3.85 1.15 -6.39
C GLN A 8 -2.87 1.32 -7.56
N GLN A 9 -2.07 2.37 -7.51
CA GLN A 9 -1.09 2.65 -8.55
C GLN A 9 -0.03 1.55 -8.62
N LYS A 10 0.45 1.09 -7.46
CA LYS A 10 1.46 0.04 -7.40
C LYS A 10 0.93 -1.28 -7.98
N LEU A 11 -0.30 -1.62 -7.64
CA LEU A 11 -0.93 -2.82 -8.18
C LEU A 11 -0.98 -2.76 -9.71
N LYS A 12 -1.35 -1.63 -10.24
CA LYS A 12 -1.41 -1.40 -11.69
C LYS A 12 -0.03 -1.50 -12.32
N GLU A 13 0.98 -0.89 -11.70
CA GLU A 13 2.35 -0.92 -12.22
C GLU A 13 2.89 -2.35 -12.27
N GLU A 14 2.51 -3.18 -11.31
CA GLU A 14 2.94 -4.58 -11.26
C GLU A 14 2.13 -5.48 -12.19
N GLY A 15 1.15 -4.93 -12.89
CA GLY A 15 0.33 -5.70 -13.81
C GLY A 15 -0.59 -6.69 -13.13
N LYS A 16 -0.95 -6.45 -11.88
CA LYS A 16 -1.80 -7.34 -11.10
C LYS A 16 -3.23 -6.80 -11.05
N THR A 17 -4.18 -7.71 -10.86
CA THR A 17 -5.60 -7.36 -10.81
C THR A 17 -6.10 -7.25 -9.38
N VAL A 18 -7.25 -6.58 -9.21
CA VAL A 18 -7.93 -6.49 -7.91
C VAL A 18 -8.29 -7.90 -7.42
N VAL A 19 -8.77 -8.76 -8.31
CA VAL A 19 -9.13 -10.14 -7.96
C VAL A 19 -7.91 -10.91 -7.46
N TRP A 20 -6.77 -10.73 -8.14
CA TRP A 20 -5.52 -11.36 -7.69
C TRP A 20 -5.16 -10.93 -6.28
N LEU A 21 -5.23 -9.63 -6.00
CA LEU A 21 -4.88 -9.11 -4.67
C LEU A 21 -5.86 -9.60 -3.61
N ALA A 22 -7.16 -9.63 -3.94
CA ALA A 22 -8.18 -10.14 -3.02
C ALA A 22 -7.90 -11.59 -2.65
N ASN A 23 -7.51 -12.41 -3.63
CA ASN A 23 -7.18 -13.80 -3.38
C ASN A 23 -5.95 -13.93 -2.50
N GLU A 24 -4.93 -13.10 -2.72
CA GLU A 24 -3.72 -13.12 -1.89
C GLU A 24 -4.01 -12.71 -0.45
N LEU A 25 -4.93 -11.78 -0.26
CA LEU A 25 -5.34 -11.32 1.07
C LEU A 25 -6.35 -12.25 1.74
N GLY A 26 -6.97 -13.14 0.98
CA GLY A 26 -8.03 -14.01 1.51
C GLY A 26 -9.31 -13.25 1.78
N CYS A 27 -9.64 -12.25 0.98
CA CYS A 27 -10.83 -11.43 1.16
C CYS A 27 -11.57 -11.22 -0.16
N HIS A 28 -12.74 -10.60 -0.06
CA HIS A 28 -13.56 -10.28 -1.23
C HIS A 28 -12.97 -9.04 -1.93
N ARG A 29 -13.13 -8.99 -3.27
CA ARG A 29 -12.61 -7.87 -4.06
C ARG A 29 -13.14 -6.51 -3.61
N THR A 30 -14.36 -6.47 -3.05
CA THR A 30 -14.93 -5.25 -2.52
C THR A 30 -14.03 -4.63 -1.45
N ASN A 31 -13.42 -5.48 -0.62
CA ASN A 31 -12.50 -5.02 0.42
C ASN A 31 -11.27 -4.36 -0.18
N VAL A 32 -10.80 -4.85 -1.33
CA VAL A 32 -9.65 -4.24 -2.01
C VAL A 32 -10.02 -2.85 -2.52
N TYR A 33 -11.21 -2.71 -3.14
CA TYR A 33 -11.68 -1.40 -3.58
C TYR A 33 -11.78 -0.43 -2.41
N ASN A 34 -12.26 -0.90 -1.26
CA ASN A 34 -12.34 -0.08 -0.05
C ASN A 34 -10.95 0.38 0.41
N LEU A 35 -9.94 -0.48 0.26
CA LEU A 35 -8.57 -0.10 0.61
C LEU A 35 -8.06 1.06 -0.25
N PHE A 36 -8.44 1.08 -1.52
CA PHE A 36 -8.01 2.16 -2.42
C PHE A 36 -8.53 3.53 -1.96
N ASP A 37 -9.64 3.55 -1.23
CA ASP A 37 -10.22 4.79 -0.73
C ASP A 37 -9.65 5.23 0.61
N LYS A 38 -8.80 4.41 1.23
CA LYS A 38 -8.25 4.69 2.55
C LYS A 38 -7.09 5.66 2.47
N TYR A 39 -7.17 6.74 3.22
CA TYR A 39 -6.04 7.65 3.37
C TYR A 39 -4.92 6.98 4.14
N SER A 40 -5.27 6.12 5.10
CA SER A 40 -4.34 5.44 5.99
C SER A 40 -4.76 3.97 6.14
N ILE A 41 -3.79 3.08 6.19
CA ILE A 41 -4.00 1.65 6.37
C ILE A 41 -3.22 1.23 7.61
N ASP A 42 -3.81 0.34 8.44
CA ASP A 42 -3.11 -0.12 9.62
C ASP A 42 -1.80 -0.83 9.24
N THR A 43 -0.85 -0.80 10.17
CA THR A 43 0.51 -1.24 9.86
C THR A 43 0.61 -2.73 9.61
N GLN A 44 -0.23 -3.56 10.23
CA GLN A 44 -0.20 -5.00 9.98
C GLN A 44 -0.64 -5.32 8.57
N LEU A 45 -1.72 -4.69 8.13
CA LEU A 45 -2.21 -4.91 6.77
C LEU A 45 -1.23 -4.33 5.75
N LEU A 46 -0.66 -3.16 6.05
CA LEU A 46 0.32 -2.57 5.16
C LEU A 46 1.55 -3.46 5.01
N GLN A 47 1.97 -4.12 6.10
CA GLN A 47 3.06 -5.08 6.07
C GLN A 47 2.72 -6.26 5.15
N ARG A 48 1.51 -6.82 5.26
CA ARG A 48 1.09 -7.90 4.39
C ARG A 48 1.09 -7.48 2.92
N LEU A 49 0.57 -6.29 2.64
CA LEU A 49 0.54 -5.77 1.28
C LEU A 49 1.95 -5.60 0.73
N SER A 50 2.86 -5.13 1.57
CA SER A 50 4.25 -4.96 1.16
C SER A 50 4.89 -6.29 0.79
N ILE A 51 4.63 -7.33 1.57
CA ILE A 51 5.16 -8.66 1.31
C ILE A 51 4.55 -9.24 0.04
N ILE A 52 3.24 -9.12 -0.11
CA ILE A 52 2.51 -9.66 -1.27
C ILE A 52 2.99 -9.01 -2.56
N LEU A 53 3.14 -7.69 -2.58
CA LEU A 53 3.54 -6.95 -3.77
C LEU A 53 5.06 -6.82 -3.90
N LYS A 54 5.81 -7.35 -2.93
CA LYS A 54 7.27 -7.29 -2.92
C LYS A 54 7.77 -5.85 -3.07
N PHE A 55 7.09 -4.94 -2.40
CA PHE A 55 7.41 -3.52 -2.39
C PHE A 55 7.23 -2.97 -0.99
N ASN A 56 8.25 -2.36 -0.44
CA ASN A 56 8.22 -1.84 0.91
C ASN A 56 7.50 -0.48 0.97
N PHE A 57 6.18 -0.51 1.25
CA PHE A 57 5.41 0.72 1.38
C PHE A 57 5.89 1.60 2.53
N PHE A 58 6.52 1.01 3.54
CA PHE A 58 7.04 1.79 4.68
C PHE A 58 8.18 2.72 4.27
N SER A 59 8.90 2.41 3.19
CA SER A 59 9.95 3.29 2.71
C SER A 59 9.39 4.65 2.27
N LEU A 60 8.17 4.67 1.78
CA LEU A 60 7.52 5.93 1.39
C LEU A 60 7.22 6.79 2.62
N TYR A 61 6.77 6.17 3.71
CA TYR A 61 6.54 6.87 4.96
C TYR A 61 7.85 7.35 5.57
N GLU A 62 8.89 6.54 5.48
CA GLU A 62 10.21 6.94 5.97
C GLU A 62 10.68 8.22 5.28
N GLU A 63 10.56 8.27 3.96
CA GLU A 63 10.94 9.46 3.19
C GLU A 63 10.12 10.67 3.62
N GLU A 64 8.81 10.49 3.79
CA GLU A 64 7.93 11.57 4.19
C GLU A 64 8.27 12.09 5.58
N VAL A 65 8.52 11.18 6.53
CA VAL A 65 8.90 11.54 7.89
C VAL A 65 10.23 12.29 7.89
N ASN A 66 11.22 11.76 7.18
CA ASN A 66 12.54 12.39 7.12
C ASN A 66 12.47 13.79 6.53
N SER A 67 11.64 13.97 5.53
CA SER A 67 11.43 15.29 4.93
C SER A 67 10.85 16.28 5.94
N LYS A 68 9.87 15.82 6.75
CA LYS A 68 9.16 16.68 7.69
C LYS A 68 9.99 17.04 8.92
N ILE A 69 10.86 16.14 9.37
CA ILE A 69 11.71 16.43 10.51
C ILE A 69 12.99 17.15 10.11
N GLY A 70 13.17 17.44 8.82
CA GLY A 70 14.33 18.16 8.34
C GLY A 70 15.63 17.37 8.41
N LYS A 71 15.55 16.04 8.36
CA LYS A 71 16.72 15.20 8.40
C LYS A 71 17.57 15.42 7.16
N GLN A 72 18.86 15.63 7.38
CA GLN A 72 19.81 15.80 6.29
C GLN A 72 20.70 14.59 6.17
N PRO A 73 21.07 14.23 4.96
CA PRO A 73 22.04 13.16 4.73
C PRO A 73 23.41 13.46 5.34
#